data_764061836bce48a9c914a7f5b9c79217
#
_entry.id   764061836bce48a9c914a7f5b9c79217
#
_cell.length_a   1.000
_cell.length_b   1.000
_cell.length_c   1.000
_cell.angle_alpha   90.00
_cell.angle_beta   90.00
_cell.angle_gamma   90.00
#
_symmetry.space_group_name_H-M   'P 1'
#
loop_
_entity.id
_entity.type
_entity.pdbx_description
1 polymer ?
#
loop_
_entity_poly.entity_id
_entity_poly.type
_entity_poly.pdbx_seq_one_letter_code
_entity_poly.pdbx_strand_id
1 'polypeptide(L)'
;MTTPPLDQLTDAQQELVERARVIARTELRPHAAEWDRRQEFPERSYEILRENGFTGLTVPTEYGGRGWGVFEACLVLEELAVGCMASALTIQMQLNGPPRVIARMGSEQQRKQYLPDVVEGTRRFAVAMTEPQAGSDGTALATTLVPDGDDFRLTGTKCHITSALQAHTFLVFCRAPGTTGPDGIGAVLVDADVEGLGPIETEEKMGGRGVAEGVLRFTDAPVRRDQVILEPRPGSKEGASFLIRQFNPERCGNAAMSIGVARAALEDAVDYTKDREQFGRPILEFQGIQWKIADMATELDAARLLLWRATRTDVGGFPGIRETAMAKLYANETAVRVCNEAIQLLGHKGYLTRYPVERYFRDVRGMGIGGGTTEILRNMIAAEVTGVRTSQRRC
;
A
#
# COMPACT_ATOMS: atom_id res chain seq x y z
N MET A 1 22.93 -8.69 7.83
CA MET A 1 21.53 -9.16 7.81
C MET A 1 20.86 -8.66 6.57
N THR A 2 19.77 -9.22 6.11
CA THR A 2 19.14 -9.07 4.78
C THR A 2 18.80 -7.63 4.36
N THR A 3 19.83 -6.77 4.33
CA THR A 3 19.74 -5.44 3.71
C THR A 3 19.62 -5.60 2.21
N PRO A 4 18.98 -4.66 1.50
CA PRO A 4 19.03 -4.63 0.05
C PRO A 4 20.48 -4.79 -0.42
N PRO A 5 20.75 -5.53 -1.51
CA PRO A 5 22.08 -5.60 -2.10
C PRO A 5 22.45 -4.22 -2.65
N LEU A 6 23.11 -3.41 -1.80
CA LEU A 6 23.40 -2.00 -2.08
C LEU A 6 24.33 -1.84 -3.30
N ASP A 7 25.16 -2.84 -3.59
CA ASP A 7 26.01 -2.92 -4.77
C ASP A 7 25.24 -2.95 -6.10
N GLN A 8 23.94 -3.25 -6.07
CA GLN A 8 23.07 -3.22 -7.24
C GLN A 8 22.28 -1.89 -7.38
N LEU A 9 22.54 -0.93 -6.51
CA LEU A 9 21.91 0.40 -6.49
C LEU A 9 22.93 1.47 -6.94
N THR A 10 22.42 2.51 -7.59
CA THR A 10 23.21 3.72 -7.85
C THR A 10 23.51 4.46 -6.55
N ASP A 11 24.54 5.31 -6.54
CA ASP A 11 24.92 6.11 -5.37
C ASP A 11 23.73 6.91 -4.82
N ALA A 12 22.93 7.52 -5.71
CA ALA A 12 21.74 8.29 -5.32
C ALA A 12 20.64 7.40 -4.70
N GLN A 13 20.49 6.16 -5.16
CA GLN A 13 19.55 5.20 -4.55
C GLN A 13 20.07 4.70 -3.20
N GLN A 14 21.39 4.49 -3.07
CA GLN A 14 22.01 4.12 -1.79
C GLN A 14 21.82 5.23 -0.74
N GLU A 15 22.06 6.49 -1.11
CA GLU A 15 21.82 7.65 -0.24
C GLU A 15 20.35 7.73 0.19
N LEU A 16 19.41 7.51 -0.75
CA LEU A 16 17.97 7.50 -0.48
C LEU A 16 17.59 6.41 0.54
N VAL A 17 18.11 5.19 0.34
CA VAL A 17 17.89 4.05 1.24
C VAL A 17 18.46 4.34 2.63
N GLU A 18 19.69 4.84 2.72
CA GLU A 18 20.33 5.12 4.00
C GLU A 18 19.58 6.20 4.79
N ARG A 19 19.13 7.26 4.11
CA ARG A 19 18.31 8.30 4.74
C ARG A 19 16.99 7.76 5.27
N ALA A 20 16.28 6.93 4.50
CA ALA A 20 15.06 6.27 4.94
C ALA A 20 15.31 5.33 6.13
N ARG A 21 16.43 4.59 6.12
CA ARG A 21 16.86 3.68 7.19
C ARG A 21 17.13 4.41 8.50
N VAL A 22 17.87 5.51 8.44
CA VAL A 22 18.15 6.32 9.64
C VAL A 22 16.83 6.79 10.26
N ILE A 23 15.95 7.42 9.48
CA ILE A 23 14.64 7.88 9.96
C ILE A 23 13.82 6.73 10.53
N ALA A 24 13.76 5.59 9.85
CA ALA A 24 13.02 4.43 10.31
C ALA A 24 13.47 3.96 11.70
N ARG A 25 14.79 3.92 11.93
CA ARG A 25 15.37 3.40 13.18
C ARG A 25 15.37 4.41 14.31
N THR A 26 15.63 5.70 14.02
CA THR A 26 15.77 6.73 15.07
C THR A 26 14.47 7.45 15.38
N GLU A 27 13.60 7.65 14.42
CA GLU A 27 12.40 8.46 14.55
C GLU A 27 11.09 7.66 14.58
N LEU A 28 11.02 6.52 13.84
CA LEU A 28 9.75 5.78 13.72
C LEU A 28 9.67 4.60 14.70
N ARG A 29 10.70 3.77 14.73
CA ARG A 29 10.70 2.53 15.52
C ARG A 29 10.47 2.74 17.01
N PRO A 30 11.04 3.77 17.69
CA PRO A 30 10.81 4.02 19.11
C PRO A 30 9.35 4.31 19.46
N HIS A 31 8.58 4.87 18.55
CA HIS A 31 7.20 5.30 18.78
C HIS A 31 6.13 4.32 18.23
N ALA A 32 6.53 3.35 17.42
CA ALA A 32 5.60 2.48 16.70
C ALA A 32 4.64 1.69 17.62
N ALA A 33 5.12 1.24 18.79
CA ALA A 33 4.30 0.52 19.76
C ALA A 33 3.25 1.43 20.44
N GLU A 34 3.57 2.70 20.63
CA GLU A 34 2.63 3.67 21.20
C GLU A 34 1.51 4.01 20.23
N TRP A 35 1.83 4.29 18.97
CA TRP A 35 0.84 4.57 17.92
C TRP A 35 -0.12 3.38 17.71
N ASP A 36 0.41 2.14 17.68
CA ASP A 36 -0.42 0.93 17.59
C ASP A 36 -1.36 0.78 18.78
N ARG A 37 -0.86 0.98 20.01
CA ARG A 37 -1.65 0.85 21.23
C ARG A 37 -2.76 1.90 21.32
N ARG A 38 -2.46 3.16 20.94
CA ARG A 38 -3.42 4.26 20.96
C ARG A 38 -4.37 4.25 19.78
N GLN A 39 -4.04 3.49 18.74
CA GLN A 39 -4.77 3.49 17.45
C GLN A 39 -4.85 4.90 16.84
N GLU A 40 -3.79 5.69 17.03
CA GLU A 40 -3.70 7.08 16.58
C GLU A 40 -2.82 7.19 15.34
N PHE A 41 -3.23 8.08 14.43
CA PHE A 41 -2.45 8.40 13.25
C PHE A 41 -1.09 8.98 13.65
N PRO A 42 0.02 8.48 13.09
CA PRO A 42 1.37 8.93 13.44
C PRO A 42 1.70 10.27 12.78
N GLU A 43 1.01 11.36 13.17
CA GLU A 43 1.16 12.69 12.56
C GLU A 43 2.61 13.16 12.57
N ARG A 44 3.32 13.00 13.71
CA ARG A 44 4.73 13.37 13.79
C ARG A 44 5.59 12.60 12.78
N SER A 45 5.27 11.33 12.54
CA SER A 45 5.94 10.55 11.51
C SER A 45 5.71 11.13 10.11
N TYR A 46 4.47 11.52 9.79
CA TYR A 46 4.18 12.14 8.51
C TYR A 46 4.91 13.47 8.32
N GLU A 47 4.98 14.31 9.36
CA GLU A 47 5.76 15.55 9.35
C GLU A 47 7.25 15.30 9.06
N ILE A 48 7.86 14.32 9.75
CA ILE A 48 9.27 13.95 9.51
C ILE A 48 9.47 13.53 8.05
N LEU A 49 8.58 12.70 7.50
CA LEU A 49 8.66 12.25 6.13
C LEU A 49 8.49 13.41 5.13
N ARG A 50 7.60 14.35 5.41
CA ARG A 50 7.40 15.58 4.65
C ARG A 50 8.65 16.48 4.67
N GLU A 51 9.18 16.78 5.85
CA GLU A 51 10.38 17.60 6.05
C GLU A 51 11.60 17.03 5.31
N ASN A 52 11.65 15.72 5.15
CA ASN A 52 12.68 15.00 4.41
C ASN A 52 12.37 14.82 2.90
N GLY A 53 11.27 15.38 2.41
CA GLY A 53 10.90 15.42 0.99
C GLY A 53 10.45 14.06 0.43
N PHE A 54 9.98 13.13 1.29
CA PHE A 54 9.47 11.86 0.82
C PHE A 54 8.07 11.97 0.20
N THR A 55 7.26 12.97 0.56
CA THR A 55 5.94 13.22 -0.01
C THR A 55 5.98 13.48 -1.51
N GLY A 56 6.97 14.26 -1.98
CA GLY A 56 7.17 14.60 -3.39
C GLY A 56 8.08 13.64 -4.17
N LEU A 57 8.47 12.49 -3.60
CA LEU A 57 9.47 11.60 -4.17
C LEU A 57 9.14 11.18 -5.62
N THR A 58 7.89 10.80 -5.88
CA THR A 58 7.44 10.25 -7.17
C THR A 58 6.71 11.27 -8.06
N VAL A 59 6.51 12.47 -7.58
CA VAL A 59 5.92 13.57 -8.37
C VAL A 59 6.92 14.04 -9.42
N PRO A 60 6.50 14.31 -10.67
CA PRO A 60 7.39 14.81 -11.71
C PRO A 60 8.06 16.15 -11.33
N THR A 61 9.27 16.37 -11.86
CA THR A 61 10.10 17.52 -11.50
C THR A 61 9.49 18.86 -11.92
N GLU A 62 8.72 18.87 -13.01
CA GLU A 62 7.99 20.06 -13.47
C GLU A 62 6.92 20.56 -12.49
N TYR A 63 6.49 19.71 -11.53
CA TYR A 63 5.56 20.07 -10.45
C TYR A 63 6.25 20.14 -9.08
N GLY A 64 7.59 20.22 -9.05
CA GLY A 64 8.39 20.40 -7.84
C GLY A 64 8.80 19.09 -7.15
N GLY A 65 8.45 17.94 -7.69
CA GLY A 65 8.83 16.65 -7.15
C GLY A 65 10.25 16.21 -7.53
N ARG A 66 10.61 14.98 -7.14
CA ARG A 66 11.93 14.38 -7.45
C ARG A 66 11.93 13.49 -8.71
N GLY A 67 10.76 13.18 -9.28
CA GLY A 67 10.62 12.40 -10.51
C GLY A 67 11.04 10.92 -10.39
N TRP A 68 11.18 10.37 -9.17
CA TRP A 68 11.57 9.00 -8.95
C TRP A 68 10.45 8.01 -9.32
N GLY A 69 10.84 6.76 -9.60
CA GLY A 69 9.94 5.69 -10.02
C GLY A 69 9.30 4.88 -8.89
N VAL A 70 8.60 3.82 -9.28
CA VAL A 70 8.03 2.83 -8.34
C VAL A 70 9.14 2.06 -7.63
N PHE A 71 10.28 1.84 -8.28
CA PHE A 71 11.41 1.14 -7.69
C PHE A 71 11.94 1.88 -6.46
N GLU A 72 12.22 3.16 -6.59
CA GLU A 72 12.72 4.00 -5.50
C GLU A 72 11.68 4.19 -4.39
N ALA A 73 10.41 4.32 -4.76
CA ALA A 73 9.32 4.32 -3.79
C ALA A 73 9.31 3.04 -2.95
N CYS A 74 9.53 1.87 -3.56
CA CYS A 74 9.59 0.60 -2.87
C CYS A 74 10.83 0.45 -1.98
N LEU A 75 11.99 0.98 -2.40
CA LEU A 75 13.20 1.02 -1.55
C LEU A 75 12.93 1.80 -0.25
N VAL A 76 12.32 2.97 -0.37
CA VAL A 76 11.95 3.79 0.78
C VAL A 76 10.92 3.10 1.67
N LEU A 77 9.86 2.54 1.09
CA LEU A 77 8.79 1.88 1.84
C LEU A 77 9.28 0.64 2.60
N GLU A 78 10.20 -0.12 2.03
CA GLU A 78 10.83 -1.26 2.72
C GLU A 78 11.56 -0.78 3.98
N GLU A 79 12.41 0.26 3.89
CA GLU A 79 13.15 0.77 5.04
C GLU A 79 12.23 1.39 6.09
N LEU A 80 11.24 2.21 5.69
CA LEU A 80 10.31 2.83 6.63
C LEU A 80 9.48 1.79 7.39
N ALA A 81 9.09 0.69 6.72
CA ALA A 81 8.32 -0.38 7.33
C ALA A 81 9.11 -1.19 8.37
N VAL A 82 10.45 -1.23 8.30
CA VAL A 82 11.31 -1.75 9.38
C VAL A 82 11.10 -0.96 10.68
N GLY A 83 10.88 0.34 10.58
CA GLY A 83 10.60 1.20 11.72
C GLY A 83 9.16 1.10 12.19
N CYS A 84 8.22 1.38 11.29
CA CYS A 84 6.79 1.41 11.60
C CYS A 84 5.94 1.19 10.34
N MET A 85 5.15 0.12 10.35
CA MET A 85 4.21 -0.19 9.27
C MET A 85 3.20 0.92 9.03
N ALA A 86 2.60 1.47 10.09
CA ALA A 86 1.62 2.55 9.97
C ALA A 86 2.23 3.79 9.30
N SER A 87 3.45 4.18 9.68
CA SER A 87 4.17 5.30 9.05
C SER A 87 4.46 5.05 7.56
N ALA A 88 4.90 3.85 7.20
CA ALA A 88 5.10 3.48 5.80
C ALA A 88 3.78 3.52 5.00
N LEU A 89 2.67 3.08 5.61
CA LEU A 89 1.36 3.09 4.98
C LEU A 89 0.84 4.50 4.70
N THR A 90 1.12 5.48 5.57
CA THR A 90 0.71 6.88 5.35
C THR A 90 1.35 7.48 4.11
N ILE A 91 2.63 7.18 3.86
CA ILE A 91 3.36 7.71 2.71
C ILE A 91 3.11 6.89 1.44
N GLN A 92 2.75 5.61 1.56
CA GLN A 92 2.44 4.74 0.43
C GLN A 92 1.38 5.34 -0.49
N MET A 93 0.30 5.93 0.08
CA MET A 93 -0.77 6.56 -0.70
C MET A 93 -0.27 7.77 -1.50
N GLN A 94 0.74 8.49 -0.99
CA GLN A 94 1.33 9.64 -1.67
C GLN A 94 2.31 9.20 -2.77
N LEU A 95 3.03 8.09 -2.57
CA LEU A 95 4.05 7.63 -3.51
C LEU A 95 3.47 6.82 -4.68
N ASN A 96 2.56 5.92 -4.39
CA ASN A 96 2.06 4.92 -5.37
C ASN A 96 0.55 5.01 -5.63
N GLY A 97 -0.17 5.86 -4.90
CA GLY A 97 -1.62 6.02 -4.99
C GLY A 97 -2.07 7.15 -5.95
N PRO A 98 -3.09 7.92 -5.57
CA PRO A 98 -3.74 8.91 -6.43
C PRO A 98 -2.80 9.96 -7.05
N PRO A 99 -1.76 10.49 -6.38
CA PRO A 99 -0.86 11.44 -7.01
C PRO A 99 -0.19 10.90 -8.27
N ARG A 100 0.17 9.60 -8.28
CA ARG A 100 0.72 8.95 -9.48
C ARG A 100 -0.32 8.85 -10.60
N VAL A 101 -1.58 8.59 -10.27
CA VAL A 101 -2.69 8.58 -11.23
C VAL A 101 -2.87 9.97 -11.83
N ILE A 102 -2.88 11.02 -11.01
CA ILE A 102 -2.97 12.42 -11.46
C ILE A 102 -1.80 12.77 -12.37
N ALA A 103 -0.57 12.42 -11.99
CA ALA A 103 0.62 12.69 -12.80
C ALA A 103 0.57 12.02 -14.18
N ARG A 104 0.01 10.82 -14.29
CA ARG A 104 -0.03 10.03 -15.54
C ARG A 104 -1.25 10.29 -16.40
N MET A 105 -2.41 10.48 -15.82
CA MET A 105 -3.70 10.53 -16.51
C MET A 105 -4.45 11.84 -16.35
N GLY A 106 -4.11 12.63 -15.33
CA GLY A 106 -4.76 13.91 -15.10
C GLY A 106 -4.52 14.91 -16.23
N SER A 107 -5.44 15.84 -16.40
CA SER A 107 -5.24 17.01 -17.26
C SER A 107 -4.11 17.90 -16.71
N GLU A 108 -3.57 18.78 -17.55
CA GLU A 108 -2.56 19.74 -17.11
C GLU A 108 -3.07 20.64 -15.97
N GLN A 109 -4.36 20.99 -16.01
CA GLN A 109 -5.00 21.74 -14.92
C GLN A 109 -5.00 20.93 -13.61
N GLN A 110 -5.37 19.67 -13.65
CA GLN A 110 -5.36 18.79 -12.48
C GLN A 110 -3.94 18.60 -11.92
N ARG A 111 -2.94 18.38 -12.78
CA ARG A 111 -1.55 18.25 -12.33
C ARG A 111 -1.07 19.50 -11.60
N LYS A 112 -1.32 20.69 -12.17
CA LYS A 112 -0.95 21.97 -11.55
C LYS A 112 -1.70 22.26 -10.25
N GLN A 113 -2.94 21.80 -10.15
CA GLN A 113 -3.79 22.02 -8.98
C GLN A 113 -3.40 21.12 -7.80
N TYR A 114 -3.07 19.85 -8.05
CA TYR A 114 -2.94 18.87 -6.98
C TYR A 114 -1.48 18.50 -6.65
N LEU A 115 -0.59 18.40 -7.65
CA LEU A 115 0.74 17.82 -7.42
C LEU A 115 1.67 18.69 -6.57
N PRO A 116 1.67 20.04 -6.65
CA PRO A 116 2.47 20.87 -5.76
C PRO A 116 2.11 20.65 -4.28
N ASP A 117 0.82 20.57 -3.93
CA ASP A 117 0.37 20.32 -2.56
C ASP A 117 0.82 18.95 -2.03
N VAL A 118 0.96 17.95 -2.91
CA VAL A 118 1.54 16.65 -2.55
C VAL A 118 3.01 16.78 -2.21
N VAL A 119 3.77 17.54 -3.01
CA VAL A 119 5.20 17.79 -2.76
C VAL A 119 5.41 18.47 -1.42
N GLU A 120 4.61 19.49 -1.13
CA GLU A 120 4.62 20.21 0.14
C GLU A 120 4.09 19.37 1.32
N GLY A 121 3.41 18.24 1.03
CA GLY A 121 2.79 17.39 2.03
C GLY A 121 1.57 17.99 2.71
N THR A 122 0.98 19.03 2.14
CA THR A 122 -0.21 19.73 2.66
C THR A 122 -1.51 19.07 2.22
N ARG A 123 -1.47 18.26 1.14
CA ARG A 123 -2.63 17.50 0.64
C ARG A 123 -2.36 16.02 0.66
N ARG A 124 -3.19 15.29 1.39
CA ARG A 124 -3.15 13.83 1.49
C ARG A 124 -4.27 13.22 0.65
N PHE A 125 -3.98 12.09 0.03
CA PHE A 125 -4.91 11.35 -0.81
C PHE A 125 -5.23 9.98 -0.26
N ALA A 126 -6.43 9.49 -0.56
CA ALA A 126 -6.81 8.10 -0.37
C ALA A 126 -7.53 7.54 -1.62
N VAL A 127 -7.51 6.21 -1.77
CA VAL A 127 -8.23 5.51 -2.84
C VAL A 127 -9.54 4.95 -2.28
N ALA A 128 -10.66 5.30 -2.90
CA ALA A 128 -11.99 4.83 -2.54
C ALA A 128 -12.56 3.94 -3.65
N MET A 129 -12.25 2.62 -3.57
CA MET A 129 -12.69 1.63 -4.55
C MET A 129 -13.71 0.65 -3.95
N THR A 130 -13.34 0.01 -2.85
CA THR A 130 -14.08 -1.11 -2.23
C THR A 130 -15.46 -0.66 -1.76
N GLU A 131 -16.45 -1.52 -1.98
CA GLU A 131 -17.82 -1.35 -1.51
C GLU A 131 -18.27 -2.60 -0.75
N PRO A 132 -19.33 -2.54 0.09
CA PRO A 132 -19.78 -3.69 0.87
C PRO A 132 -20.00 -4.97 0.05
N GLN A 133 -20.44 -4.86 -1.20
CA GLN A 133 -20.67 -5.98 -2.14
C GLN A 133 -19.52 -6.18 -3.15
N ALA A 134 -18.54 -5.27 -3.22
CA ALA A 134 -17.50 -5.25 -4.26
C ALA A 134 -16.09 -5.15 -3.66
N GLY A 135 -15.58 -6.27 -3.16
CA GLY A 135 -14.20 -6.45 -2.72
C GLY A 135 -13.36 -7.13 -3.79
N SER A 136 -13.26 -8.46 -3.76
CA SER A 136 -12.52 -9.25 -4.77
C SER A 136 -13.10 -9.12 -6.18
N ASP A 137 -14.41 -8.95 -6.30
CA ASP A 137 -15.05 -8.54 -7.55
C ASP A 137 -15.12 -7.01 -7.64
N GLY A 138 -13.99 -6.35 -7.83
CA GLY A 138 -13.91 -4.88 -7.89
C GLY A 138 -14.74 -4.25 -9.02
N THR A 139 -15.16 -5.05 -10.02
CA THR A 139 -16.03 -4.56 -11.09
C THR A 139 -17.53 -4.65 -10.75
N ALA A 140 -17.91 -5.17 -9.58
CA ALA A 140 -19.27 -5.15 -9.04
C ALA A 140 -19.61 -3.85 -8.29
N LEU A 141 -18.76 -2.83 -8.33
CA LEU A 141 -19.02 -1.54 -7.70
C LEU A 141 -20.36 -0.96 -8.19
N ALA A 142 -21.08 -0.29 -7.28
CA ALA A 142 -22.41 0.27 -7.50
C ALA A 142 -22.47 1.80 -7.32
N THR A 143 -21.42 2.43 -6.78
CA THR A 143 -21.33 3.89 -6.70
C THR A 143 -21.49 4.49 -8.09
N THR A 144 -22.49 5.37 -8.29
CA THR A 144 -22.82 5.96 -9.59
C THR A 144 -22.42 7.41 -9.68
N LEU A 145 -22.01 7.82 -10.87
CA LEU A 145 -21.80 9.20 -11.26
C LEU A 145 -22.83 9.58 -12.32
N VAL A 146 -23.75 10.48 -11.96
CA VAL A 146 -24.87 10.92 -12.80
C VAL A 146 -24.56 12.31 -13.35
N PRO A 147 -24.72 12.58 -14.66
CA PRO A 147 -24.61 13.93 -15.22
C PRO A 147 -25.62 14.90 -14.59
N ASP A 148 -25.16 16.13 -14.28
CA ASP A 148 -25.98 17.23 -13.75
C ASP A 148 -25.52 18.54 -14.43
N GLY A 149 -26.14 18.88 -15.55
CA GLY A 149 -25.69 19.98 -16.41
C GLY A 149 -24.29 19.72 -16.97
N ASP A 150 -23.35 20.63 -16.72
CA ASP A 150 -21.94 20.48 -17.13
C ASP A 150 -21.12 19.63 -16.15
N ASP A 151 -21.66 19.38 -14.96
CA ASP A 151 -21.04 18.67 -13.86
C ASP A 151 -21.70 17.29 -13.61
N PHE A 152 -21.51 16.75 -12.42
CA PHE A 152 -21.98 15.42 -12.04
C PHE A 152 -22.45 15.36 -10.58
N ARG A 153 -23.22 14.32 -10.26
CA ARG A 153 -23.60 13.90 -8.91
C ARG A 153 -23.12 12.50 -8.61
N LEU A 154 -22.46 12.35 -7.45
CA LEU A 154 -21.94 11.07 -6.98
C LEU A 154 -22.80 10.52 -5.86
N THR A 155 -23.25 9.26 -6.00
CA THR A 155 -24.01 8.56 -4.95
C THR A 155 -23.50 7.14 -4.78
N GLY A 156 -23.22 6.73 -3.54
CA GLY A 156 -22.78 5.39 -3.19
C GLY A 156 -22.03 5.29 -1.87
N THR A 157 -21.60 4.06 -1.52
CA THR A 157 -20.88 3.79 -0.28
C THR A 157 -19.57 3.09 -0.57
N LYS A 158 -18.49 3.61 0.00
CA LYS A 158 -17.16 3.00 -0.02
C LYS A 158 -16.79 2.55 1.39
N CYS A 159 -16.11 1.40 1.53
CA CYS A 159 -15.67 0.87 2.81
C CYS A 159 -14.20 0.43 2.77
N HIS A 160 -13.61 0.24 3.95
CA HIS A 160 -12.20 -0.13 4.11
C HIS A 160 -11.24 0.86 3.44
N ILE A 161 -11.56 2.16 3.53
CA ILE A 161 -10.76 3.22 2.88
C ILE A 161 -9.62 3.61 3.81
N THR A 162 -8.42 3.21 3.45
CA THR A 162 -7.19 3.51 4.19
C THR A 162 -6.92 5.01 4.24
N SER A 163 -6.59 5.55 5.41
CA SER A 163 -6.38 6.99 5.67
C SER A 163 -7.62 7.86 5.44
N ALA A 164 -8.82 7.32 5.55
CA ALA A 164 -10.07 8.05 5.26
C ALA A 164 -10.22 9.33 6.08
N LEU A 165 -9.80 9.32 7.37
CA LEU A 165 -9.90 10.50 8.24
C LEU A 165 -8.85 11.59 7.93
N GLN A 166 -7.73 11.22 7.33
CA GLN A 166 -6.62 12.13 7.08
C GLN A 166 -6.55 12.60 5.62
N ALA A 167 -7.30 11.97 4.72
CA ALA A 167 -7.33 12.37 3.32
C ALA A 167 -8.05 13.71 3.14
N HIS A 168 -7.45 14.58 2.33
CA HIS A 168 -8.07 15.82 1.87
C HIS A 168 -8.81 15.61 0.55
N THR A 169 -8.40 14.59 -0.23
CA THR A 169 -9.01 14.26 -1.52
C THR A 169 -9.02 12.75 -1.72
N PHE A 170 -10.14 12.23 -2.17
CA PHE A 170 -10.34 10.82 -2.51
C PHE A 170 -10.32 10.61 -4.02
N LEU A 171 -9.58 9.60 -4.51
CA LEU A 171 -9.79 9.04 -5.84
C LEU A 171 -10.90 8.01 -5.75
N VAL A 172 -12.10 8.37 -6.18
CA VAL A 172 -13.30 7.53 -6.06
C VAL A 172 -13.58 6.82 -7.37
N PHE A 173 -13.62 5.49 -7.35
CA PHE A 173 -14.10 4.70 -8.48
C PHE A 173 -15.62 4.65 -8.47
N CYS A 174 -16.21 4.93 -9.62
CA CYS A 174 -17.66 4.99 -9.82
C CYS A 174 -18.02 4.38 -11.17
N ARG A 175 -19.29 4.39 -11.50
CA ARG A 175 -19.78 3.91 -12.79
C ARG A 175 -20.89 4.77 -13.37
N ALA A 176 -21.11 4.66 -14.67
CA ALA A 176 -22.26 5.23 -15.33
C ALA A 176 -23.55 4.52 -14.89
N PRO A 177 -24.68 5.22 -14.72
CA PRO A 177 -25.95 4.61 -14.38
C PRO A 177 -26.37 3.50 -15.37
N GLY A 178 -26.97 2.42 -14.85
CA GLY A 178 -27.46 1.30 -15.65
C GLY A 178 -26.41 0.33 -16.20
N THR A 179 -25.11 0.59 -15.97
CA THR A 179 -24.01 -0.31 -16.37
C THR A 179 -23.70 -1.36 -15.30
N THR A 180 -23.09 -2.48 -15.70
CA THR A 180 -22.72 -3.57 -14.79
C THR A 180 -21.37 -4.20 -15.17
N GLY A 181 -20.76 -4.92 -14.21
CA GLY A 181 -19.49 -5.62 -14.47
C GLY A 181 -18.38 -4.65 -14.88
N PRO A 182 -17.58 -4.97 -15.90
CA PRO A 182 -16.49 -4.11 -16.37
C PRO A 182 -16.95 -2.89 -17.19
N ASP A 183 -18.25 -2.80 -17.51
CA ASP A 183 -18.81 -1.72 -18.33
C ASP A 183 -19.00 -0.44 -17.53
N GLY A 184 -18.72 0.70 -18.14
CA GLY A 184 -19.03 2.02 -17.62
C GLY A 184 -18.31 2.43 -16.34
N ILE A 185 -17.16 1.85 -15.99
CA ILE A 185 -16.36 2.25 -14.83
C ILE A 185 -15.58 3.53 -15.14
N GLY A 186 -15.53 4.45 -14.18
CA GLY A 186 -14.74 5.67 -14.21
C GLY A 186 -14.12 5.99 -12.86
N ALA A 187 -13.45 7.14 -12.78
CA ALA A 187 -12.80 7.62 -11.58
C ALA A 187 -12.83 9.14 -11.48
N VAL A 188 -13.11 9.65 -10.28
CA VAL A 188 -13.20 11.08 -9.99
C VAL A 188 -12.39 11.43 -8.74
N LEU A 189 -11.94 12.68 -8.66
CA LEU A 189 -11.37 13.25 -7.45
C LEU A 189 -12.51 13.92 -6.66
N VAL A 190 -12.57 13.64 -5.36
CA VAL A 190 -13.60 14.20 -4.48
C VAL A 190 -12.93 14.72 -3.22
N ASP A 191 -13.11 15.98 -2.91
CA ASP A 191 -12.56 16.59 -1.69
C ASP A 191 -13.32 16.12 -0.44
N ALA A 192 -12.63 16.04 0.68
CA ALA A 192 -13.18 15.48 1.92
C ALA A 192 -14.25 16.38 2.58
N ASP A 193 -14.32 17.65 2.19
CA ASP A 193 -15.28 18.63 2.65
C ASP A 193 -16.48 18.82 1.69
N VAL A 194 -16.61 17.96 0.67
CA VAL A 194 -17.69 18.06 -0.31
C VAL A 194 -19.06 17.89 0.37
N GLU A 195 -20.01 18.72 -0.04
CA GLU A 195 -21.41 18.54 0.34
C GLU A 195 -21.92 17.14 -0.07
N GLY A 196 -22.69 16.48 0.77
CA GLY A 196 -23.20 15.14 0.49
C GLY A 196 -22.26 13.99 0.89
N LEU A 197 -21.03 14.27 1.34
CA LEU A 197 -20.24 13.28 2.07
C LEU A 197 -20.68 13.27 3.53
N GLY A 198 -21.22 12.13 3.98
CA GLY A 198 -21.59 11.92 5.37
C GLY A 198 -20.40 11.78 6.32
N PRO A 199 -20.64 11.73 7.63
CA PRO A 199 -19.60 11.48 8.62
C PRO A 199 -18.81 10.19 8.30
N ILE A 200 -17.48 10.25 8.41
CA ILE A 200 -16.61 9.09 8.18
C ILE A 200 -16.61 8.22 9.44
N GLU A 201 -17.17 7.03 9.32
CA GLU A 201 -17.12 6.01 10.36
C GLU A 201 -15.83 5.21 10.21
N THR A 202 -15.14 4.93 11.31
CA THR A 202 -13.89 4.16 11.31
C THR A 202 -14.12 2.71 11.70
N GLU A 203 -13.24 1.84 11.20
CA GLU A 203 -13.29 0.40 11.45
C GLU A 203 -12.11 0.00 12.36
N GLU A 204 -12.40 -0.78 13.42
CA GLU A 204 -11.36 -1.35 14.27
C GLU A 204 -10.63 -2.48 13.56
N LYS A 205 -9.29 -2.50 13.66
CA LYS A 205 -8.44 -3.44 12.93
C LYS A 205 -7.53 -4.27 13.82
N MET A 206 -7.17 -5.43 13.32
CA MET A 206 -6.18 -6.31 13.92
C MET A 206 -4.77 -5.69 13.93
N GLY A 207 -4.33 -5.10 12.82
CA GLY A 207 -3.01 -4.49 12.62
C GLY A 207 -3.09 -3.23 11.78
N GLY A 208 -1.96 -2.54 11.59
CA GLY A 208 -1.91 -1.22 10.94
C GLY A 208 -2.74 -0.17 11.68
N ARG A 209 -2.87 -0.32 13.00
CA ARG A 209 -3.85 0.40 13.83
C ARG A 209 -3.63 1.91 13.86
N GLY A 210 -2.43 2.38 13.63
CA GLY A 210 -2.13 3.81 13.53
C GLY A 210 -2.73 4.49 12.29
N VAL A 211 -3.27 3.74 11.31
CA VAL A 211 -3.91 4.31 10.12
C VAL A 211 -5.35 3.82 10.06
N ALA A 212 -6.30 4.70 10.31
CA ALA A 212 -7.72 4.36 10.29
C ALA A 212 -8.16 3.92 8.88
N GLU A 213 -9.03 2.93 8.84
CA GLU A 213 -9.86 2.63 7.68
C GLU A 213 -11.27 3.13 7.94
N GLY A 214 -11.93 3.65 6.89
CA GLY A 214 -13.22 4.29 7.06
C GLY A 214 -14.21 3.93 5.98
N VAL A 215 -15.48 4.26 6.31
CA VAL A 215 -16.63 4.16 5.41
C VAL A 215 -17.00 5.55 4.94
N LEU A 216 -17.07 5.74 3.62
CA LEU A 216 -17.49 6.98 2.96
C LEU A 216 -18.88 6.78 2.37
N ARG A 217 -19.85 7.64 2.74
CA ARG A 217 -21.19 7.63 2.17
C ARG A 217 -21.43 8.92 1.41
N PHE A 218 -21.57 8.80 0.10
CA PHE A 218 -21.88 9.90 -0.80
C PHE A 218 -23.38 9.90 -1.10
N THR A 219 -24.05 11.01 -0.84
CA THR A 219 -25.46 11.23 -1.13
C THR A 219 -25.59 12.46 -2.01
N ASP A 220 -25.76 12.25 -3.29
CA ASP A 220 -25.92 13.32 -4.28
C ASP A 220 -24.78 14.38 -4.23
N ALA A 221 -23.56 13.92 -3.95
CA ALA A 221 -22.41 14.81 -3.77
C ALA A 221 -22.00 15.44 -5.11
N PRO A 222 -21.82 16.78 -5.18
CA PRO A 222 -21.42 17.44 -6.42
C PRO A 222 -19.97 17.08 -6.81
N VAL A 223 -19.75 16.80 -8.08
CA VAL A 223 -18.45 16.56 -8.68
C VAL A 223 -18.31 17.42 -9.94
N ARG A 224 -17.37 18.35 -9.92
CA ARG A 224 -17.13 19.20 -11.07
C ARG A 224 -16.45 18.42 -12.20
N ARG A 225 -16.68 18.85 -13.43
CA ARG A 225 -16.07 18.23 -14.62
C ARG A 225 -14.53 18.21 -14.56
N ASP A 226 -13.93 19.21 -13.97
CA ASP A 226 -12.48 19.29 -13.80
C ASP A 226 -11.90 18.34 -12.72
N GLN A 227 -12.77 17.67 -11.95
CA GLN A 227 -12.40 16.63 -10.99
C GLN A 227 -12.46 15.22 -11.60
N VAL A 228 -12.93 15.06 -12.84
CA VAL A 228 -13.04 13.76 -13.52
C VAL A 228 -11.68 13.34 -14.07
N ILE A 229 -11.15 12.22 -13.58
CA ILE A 229 -9.91 11.59 -14.11
C ILE A 229 -10.24 10.68 -15.31
N LEU A 230 -11.30 9.89 -15.18
CA LEU A 230 -11.82 9.04 -16.25
C LEU A 230 -13.35 9.05 -16.19
N GLU A 231 -13.97 9.60 -17.20
CA GLU A 231 -15.42 9.69 -17.29
C GLU A 231 -16.04 8.29 -17.50
N PRO A 232 -16.98 7.86 -16.65
CA PRO A 232 -17.66 6.60 -16.84
C PRO A 232 -18.60 6.68 -18.05
N ARG A 233 -18.40 5.80 -19.05
CA ARG A 233 -19.18 5.79 -20.29
C ARG A 233 -19.77 4.42 -20.54
N PRO A 234 -21.10 4.29 -20.73
CA PRO A 234 -21.71 3.03 -21.15
C PRO A 234 -21.07 2.49 -22.43
N GLY A 235 -20.85 1.18 -22.48
CA GLY A 235 -20.16 0.49 -23.58
C GLY A 235 -18.64 0.51 -23.49
N SER A 236 -18.02 1.24 -22.52
CA SER A 236 -16.58 1.30 -22.35
C SER A 236 -16.08 0.38 -21.23
N LYS A 237 -15.05 -0.42 -21.53
CA LYS A 237 -14.31 -1.25 -20.57
C LYS A 237 -12.96 -0.65 -20.17
N GLU A 238 -12.66 0.57 -20.60
CA GLU A 238 -11.40 1.25 -20.32
C GLU A 238 -11.17 1.42 -18.82
N GLY A 239 -12.22 1.80 -18.08
CA GLY A 239 -12.16 2.01 -16.64
C GLY A 239 -11.83 0.75 -15.85
N ALA A 240 -12.30 -0.42 -16.29
CA ALA A 240 -11.93 -1.69 -15.65
C ALA A 240 -10.43 -2.01 -15.86
N SER A 241 -9.91 -1.76 -17.06
CA SER A 241 -8.47 -1.89 -17.35
C SER A 241 -7.63 -0.89 -16.53
N PHE A 242 -8.07 0.35 -16.44
CA PHE A 242 -7.46 1.40 -15.65
C PHE A 242 -7.40 1.00 -14.17
N LEU A 243 -8.51 0.57 -13.60
CA LEU A 243 -8.61 0.10 -12.23
C LEU A 243 -7.55 -0.95 -11.89
N ILE A 244 -7.34 -1.93 -12.78
CA ILE A 244 -6.35 -2.99 -12.56
C ILE A 244 -4.92 -2.44 -12.59
N ARG A 245 -4.60 -1.58 -13.57
CA ARG A 245 -3.24 -1.07 -13.80
C ARG A 245 -2.78 -0.11 -12.72
N GLN A 246 -3.64 0.81 -12.30
CA GLN A 246 -3.29 1.82 -11.31
C GLN A 246 -2.98 1.20 -9.93
N PHE A 247 -3.50 0.00 -9.62
CA PHE A 247 -3.16 -0.72 -8.39
C PHE A 247 -1.79 -1.42 -8.44
N ASN A 248 -1.14 -1.56 -9.58
CA ASN A 248 0.16 -2.24 -9.65
C ASN A 248 1.26 -1.53 -8.83
N PRO A 249 1.44 -0.20 -8.88
CA PRO A 249 2.36 0.50 -7.99
C PRO A 249 2.02 0.30 -6.51
N GLU A 250 0.75 0.35 -6.14
CA GLU A 250 0.31 0.13 -4.77
C GLU A 250 0.60 -1.30 -4.29
N ARG A 251 0.41 -2.30 -5.16
CA ARG A 251 0.76 -3.70 -4.89
C ARG A 251 2.26 -3.88 -4.69
N CYS A 252 3.10 -3.18 -5.46
CA CYS A 252 4.55 -3.17 -5.25
C CYS A 252 4.91 -2.57 -3.89
N GLY A 253 4.31 -1.43 -3.53
CA GLY A 253 4.53 -0.82 -2.22
C GLY A 253 4.02 -1.69 -1.06
N ASN A 254 2.88 -2.37 -1.23
CA ASN A 254 2.39 -3.37 -0.27
C ASN A 254 3.41 -4.51 -0.07
N ALA A 255 4.00 -5.03 -1.14
CA ALA A 255 5.06 -6.04 -1.06
C ALA A 255 6.31 -5.50 -0.35
N ALA A 256 6.74 -4.27 -0.67
CA ALA A 256 7.88 -3.61 -0.03
C ALA A 256 7.70 -3.47 1.49
N MET A 257 6.53 -2.97 1.92
CA MET A 257 6.20 -2.83 3.33
C MET A 257 6.17 -4.19 4.05
N SER A 258 5.61 -5.23 3.41
CA SER A 258 5.59 -6.59 3.97
C SER A 258 7.00 -7.14 4.18
N ILE A 259 7.91 -6.95 3.21
CA ILE A 259 9.32 -7.33 3.32
C ILE A 259 10.00 -6.55 4.46
N GLY A 260 9.74 -5.24 4.57
CA GLY A 260 10.33 -4.40 5.63
C GLY A 260 9.94 -4.85 7.03
N VAL A 261 8.65 -5.10 7.28
CA VAL A 261 8.17 -5.62 8.58
C VAL A 261 8.75 -6.99 8.89
N ALA A 262 8.77 -7.90 7.92
CA ALA A 262 9.32 -9.23 8.10
C ALA A 262 10.85 -9.21 8.34
N ARG A 263 11.57 -8.25 7.71
CA ARG A 263 12.98 -8.00 8.01
C ARG A 263 13.18 -7.55 9.46
N ALA A 264 12.35 -6.64 9.97
CA ALA A 264 12.39 -6.24 11.37
C ALA A 264 12.14 -7.42 12.32
N ALA A 265 11.20 -8.30 11.97
CA ALA A 265 10.91 -9.51 12.74
C ALA A 265 12.09 -10.49 12.77
N LEU A 266 12.76 -10.68 11.63
CA LEU A 266 13.97 -11.52 11.54
C LEU A 266 15.13 -10.91 12.35
N GLU A 267 15.37 -9.59 12.24
CA GLU A 267 16.42 -8.89 12.99
C GLU A 267 16.21 -9.07 14.51
N ASP A 268 15.01 -8.82 15.01
CA ASP A 268 14.69 -8.96 16.45
C ASP A 268 14.79 -10.43 16.92
N ALA A 269 14.38 -11.39 16.08
CA ALA A 269 14.49 -12.80 16.40
C ALA A 269 15.96 -13.26 16.46
N VAL A 270 16.79 -12.83 15.52
CA VAL A 270 18.24 -13.15 15.50
C VAL A 270 18.92 -12.60 16.76
N ASP A 271 18.69 -11.32 17.09
CA ASP A 271 19.31 -10.71 18.26
C ASP A 271 18.84 -11.40 19.55
N TYR A 272 17.55 -11.68 19.68
CA TYR A 272 17.04 -12.43 20.82
C TYR A 272 17.68 -13.83 20.95
N THR A 273 17.87 -14.57 19.85
CA THR A 273 18.41 -15.93 19.90
C THR A 273 19.90 -15.98 20.27
N LYS A 274 20.65 -14.90 20.03
CA LYS A 274 22.04 -14.76 20.47
C LYS A 274 22.19 -14.61 21.99
N ASP A 275 21.22 -13.90 22.60
CA ASP A 275 21.31 -13.53 24.01
C ASP A 275 20.53 -14.51 24.93
N ARG A 276 19.52 -15.16 24.38
CA ARG A 276 18.67 -16.09 25.14
C ARG A 276 19.36 -17.43 25.34
N GLU A 277 19.57 -17.81 26.60
CA GLU A 277 20.15 -19.10 26.95
C GLU A 277 19.09 -20.11 27.41
N GLN A 278 19.22 -21.33 26.98
CA GLN A 278 18.56 -22.54 27.50
C GLN A 278 19.50 -23.72 27.39
N PHE A 279 19.40 -24.67 28.32
CA PHE A 279 20.29 -25.84 28.39
C PHE A 279 21.77 -25.45 28.46
N GLY A 280 22.09 -24.32 29.13
CA GLY A 280 23.44 -23.83 29.39
C GLY A 280 24.16 -23.17 28.22
N ARG A 281 23.43 -22.78 27.14
CA ARG A 281 24.02 -22.09 25.98
C ARG A 281 22.98 -21.19 25.26
N PRO A 282 23.41 -20.21 24.45
CA PRO A 282 22.54 -19.44 23.59
C PRO A 282 21.69 -20.34 22.69
N ILE A 283 20.39 -20.02 22.53
CA ILE A 283 19.49 -20.86 21.72
C ILE A 283 19.88 -20.83 20.22
N LEU A 284 20.61 -19.83 19.76
CA LEU A 284 21.17 -19.77 18.41
C LEU A 284 22.11 -20.94 18.10
N GLU A 285 22.74 -21.56 19.10
CA GLU A 285 23.64 -22.71 18.91
C GLU A 285 22.90 -24.01 18.56
N PHE A 286 21.57 -24.05 18.71
CA PHE A 286 20.78 -25.21 18.30
C PHE A 286 20.54 -25.17 16.78
N GLN A 287 20.91 -26.24 16.09
CA GLN A 287 20.84 -26.33 14.62
C GLN A 287 19.43 -26.06 14.07
N GLY A 288 18.37 -26.52 14.76
CA GLY A 288 16.98 -26.24 14.37
C GLY A 288 16.62 -24.75 14.39
N ILE A 289 17.24 -23.94 15.26
CA ILE A 289 17.09 -22.47 15.25
C ILE A 289 17.81 -21.85 14.06
N GLN A 290 19.04 -22.32 13.77
CA GLN A 290 19.83 -21.86 12.63
C GLN A 290 19.11 -22.10 11.29
N TRP A 291 18.47 -23.27 11.12
CA TRP A 291 17.70 -23.59 9.93
C TRP A 291 16.52 -22.64 9.73
N LYS A 292 15.77 -22.37 10.80
CA LYS A 292 14.67 -21.38 10.73
C LYS A 292 15.15 -20.00 10.28
N ILE A 293 16.27 -19.52 10.83
CA ILE A 293 16.86 -18.24 10.45
C ILE A 293 17.31 -18.25 8.98
N ALA A 294 17.92 -19.33 8.52
CA ALA A 294 18.35 -19.48 7.13
C ALA A 294 17.18 -19.47 6.15
N ASP A 295 16.09 -20.18 6.47
CA ASP A 295 14.86 -20.22 5.67
C ASP A 295 14.22 -18.82 5.61
N MET A 296 14.04 -18.16 6.77
CA MET A 296 13.49 -16.80 6.85
C MET A 296 14.30 -15.81 6.00
N ALA A 297 15.63 -15.85 6.08
CA ALA A 297 16.52 -14.97 5.32
C ALA A 297 16.42 -15.23 3.81
N THR A 298 16.43 -16.50 3.40
CA THR A 298 16.33 -16.92 1.99
C THR A 298 15.01 -16.50 1.36
N GLU A 299 13.89 -16.73 2.06
CA GLU A 299 12.56 -16.36 1.58
C GLU A 299 12.40 -14.83 1.46
N LEU A 300 12.95 -14.05 2.39
CA LEU A 300 12.92 -12.60 2.33
C LEU A 300 13.71 -12.06 1.13
N ASP A 301 14.89 -12.64 0.87
CA ASP A 301 15.70 -12.21 -0.27
C ASP A 301 15.02 -12.57 -1.60
N ALA A 302 14.45 -13.75 -1.71
CA ALA A 302 13.65 -14.15 -2.88
C ALA A 302 12.45 -13.21 -3.10
N ALA A 303 11.74 -12.82 -2.03
CA ALA A 303 10.63 -11.87 -2.11
C ALA A 303 11.09 -10.49 -2.63
N ARG A 304 12.23 -10.00 -2.14
CA ARG A 304 12.82 -8.73 -2.58
C ARG A 304 13.21 -8.77 -4.06
N LEU A 305 13.85 -9.85 -4.53
CA LEU A 305 14.25 -10.01 -5.93
C LEU A 305 13.03 -10.05 -6.86
N LEU A 306 11.94 -10.71 -6.46
CA LEU A 306 10.67 -10.67 -7.19
C LEU A 306 10.10 -9.26 -7.28
N LEU A 307 10.13 -8.50 -6.17
CA LEU A 307 9.68 -7.11 -6.14
C LEU A 307 10.55 -6.22 -7.04
N TRP A 308 11.88 -6.35 -6.97
CA TRP A 308 12.79 -5.57 -7.81
C TRP A 308 12.58 -5.83 -9.29
N ARG A 309 12.32 -7.09 -9.67
CA ARG A 309 11.94 -7.42 -11.05
C ARG A 309 10.64 -6.74 -11.45
N ALA A 310 9.61 -6.80 -10.59
CA ALA A 310 8.31 -6.19 -10.87
C ALA A 310 8.39 -4.67 -11.07
N THR A 311 9.14 -3.98 -10.22
CA THR A 311 9.26 -2.52 -10.22
C THR A 311 10.12 -1.96 -11.36
N ARG A 312 10.98 -2.81 -11.96
CA ARG A 312 11.79 -2.47 -13.14
C ARG A 312 11.12 -2.84 -14.46
N THR A 313 9.97 -3.53 -14.42
CA THR A 313 9.19 -3.89 -15.60
C THR A 313 8.11 -2.82 -15.82
N ASP A 314 8.35 -1.94 -16.78
CA ASP A 314 7.39 -0.88 -17.15
C ASP A 314 6.57 -1.32 -18.37
N VAL A 315 5.24 -1.28 -18.22
CA VAL A 315 4.29 -1.49 -19.32
C VAL A 315 3.36 -0.28 -19.38
N GLY A 316 3.70 0.70 -20.20
CA GLY A 316 2.92 1.93 -20.38
C GLY A 316 2.87 2.80 -19.11
N GLY A 317 3.98 2.89 -18.38
CA GLY A 317 4.13 3.72 -17.17
C GLY A 317 3.70 3.05 -15.87
N PHE A 318 3.37 1.75 -15.90
CA PHE A 318 2.98 0.96 -14.73
C PHE A 318 3.75 -0.37 -14.70
N PRO A 319 4.06 -0.92 -13.51
CA PRO A 319 4.61 -2.27 -13.39
C PRO A 319 3.71 -3.33 -14.03
N GLY A 320 4.33 -4.37 -14.60
CA GLY A 320 3.62 -5.47 -15.26
C GLY A 320 2.67 -6.22 -14.31
N ILE A 321 1.53 -6.69 -14.83
CA ILE A 321 0.49 -7.36 -14.02
C ILE A 321 1.03 -8.65 -13.40
N ARG A 322 1.66 -9.52 -14.21
CA ARG A 322 2.17 -10.82 -13.77
C ARG A 322 3.26 -10.68 -12.72
N GLU A 323 4.25 -9.86 -12.99
CA GLU A 323 5.40 -9.64 -12.12
C GLU A 323 4.97 -9.03 -10.78
N THR A 324 4.06 -8.06 -10.82
CA THR A 324 3.49 -7.42 -9.63
C THR A 324 2.66 -8.40 -8.79
N ALA A 325 1.83 -9.21 -9.43
CA ALA A 325 1.03 -10.21 -8.74
C ALA A 325 1.91 -11.26 -8.06
N MET A 326 2.98 -11.75 -8.75
CA MET A 326 3.95 -12.68 -8.18
C MET A 326 4.69 -12.06 -6.98
N ALA A 327 5.18 -10.82 -7.12
CA ALA A 327 5.91 -10.14 -6.06
C ALA A 327 5.05 -9.95 -4.81
N LYS A 328 3.84 -9.40 -4.96
CA LYS A 328 2.94 -9.19 -3.82
C LYS A 328 2.50 -10.49 -3.17
N LEU A 329 2.10 -11.49 -3.96
CA LEU A 329 1.70 -12.80 -3.44
C LEU A 329 2.81 -13.40 -2.58
N TYR A 330 4.01 -13.52 -3.13
CA TYR A 330 5.12 -14.17 -2.45
C TYR A 330 5.59 -13.39 -1.22
N ALA A 331 5.72 -12.06 -1.33
CA ALA A 331 6.13 -11.20 -0.23
C ALA A 331 5.15 -11.28 0.96
N ASN A 332 3.85 -11.24 0.70
CA ASN A 332 2.85 -11.25 1.77
C ASN A 332 2.79 -12.60 2.50
N GLU A 333 2.83 -13.72 1.78
CA GLU A 333 2.85 -15.03 2.40
C GLU A 333 4.16 -15.29 3.16
N THR A 334 5.29 -14.88 2.60
CA THR A 334 6.60 -14.91 3.28
C THR A 334 6.58 -14.08 4.55
N ALA A 335 6.07 -12.85 4.51
CA ALA A 335 6.03 -11.97 5.67
C ALA A 335 5.23 -12.57 6.83
N VAL A 336 4.09 -13.19 6.54
CA VAL A 336 3.30 -13.89 7.57
C VAL A 336 4.08 -15.06 8.19
N ARG A 337 4.76 -15.88 7.35
CA ARG A 337 5.58 -16.99 7.86
C ARG A 337 6.74 -16.50 8.72
N VAL A 338 7.49 -15.51 8.24
CA VAL A 338 8.65 -14.95 8.95
C VAL A 338 8.24 -14.32 10.29
N CYS A 339 7.17 -13.53 10.32
CA CYS A 339 6.67 -12.94 11.57
C CYS A 339 6.17 -14.01 12.55
N ASN A 340 5.50 -15.05 12.05
CA ASN A 340 5.07 -16.19 12.87
C ASN A 340 6.27 -16.95 13.47
N GLU A 341 7.31 -17.22 12.68
CA GLU A 341 8.53 -17.86 13.16
C GLU A 341 9.29 -16.98 14.16
N ALA A 342 9.31 -15.66 13.97
CA ALA A 342 9.90 -14.73 14.93
C ALA A 342 9.19 -14.80 16.30
N ILE A 343 7.84 -14.84 16.32
CA ILE A 343 7.07 -15.07 17.55
C ILE A 343 7.49 -16.40 18.20
N GLN A 344 7.58 -17.47 17.42
CA GLN A 344 7.96 -18.78 17.92
C GLN A 344 9.39 -18.81 18.50
N LEU A 345 10.35 -18.12 17.84
CA LEU A 345 11.73 -18.02 18.31
C LEU A 345 11.87 -17.25 19.63
N LEU A 346 11.03 -16.22 19.84
CA LEU A 346 10.98 -15.48 21.09
C LEU A 346 10.24 -16.24 22.21
N GLY A 347 9.54 -17.32 21.89
CA GLY A 347 8.74 -18.10 22.82
C GLY A 347 7.66 -17.22 23.50
N HIS A 348 7.44 -17.39 24.80
CA HIS A 348 6.41 -16.62 25.50
C HIS A 348 6.59 -15.10 25.38
N LYS A 349 7.82 -14.61 25.26
CA LYS A 349 8.08 -13.17 25.03
C LYS A 349 7.48 -12.71 23.71
N GLY A 350 7.50 -13.53 22.66
CA GLY A 350 6.88 -13.20 21.38
C GLY A 350 5.36 -13.08 21.42
N TYR A 351 4.72 -13.63 22.44
CA TYR A 351 3.27 -13.56 22.65
C TYR A 351 2.83 -12.36 23.52
N LEU A 352 3.79 -11.59 24.05
CA LEU A 352 3.53 -10.46 24.92
C LEU A 352 3.59 -9.14 24.14
N THR A 353 2.58 -8.28 24.29
CA THR A 353 2.44 -6.99 23.58
C THR A 353 3.54 -5.96 23.87
N ARG A 354 4.39 -6.17 24.86
CA ARG A 354 5.57 -5.34 25.12
C ARG A 354 6.75 -5.63 24.18
N TYR A 355 6.70 -6.72 23.42
CA TYR A 355 7.68 -7.08 22.39
C TYR A 355 7.09 -6.85 20.99
N PRO A 356 7.87 -6.36 20.01
CA PRO A 356 7.30 -5.88 18.77
C PRO A 356 6.83 -6.99 17.80
N VAL A 357 7.28 -8.23 17.96
CA VAL A 357 7.06 -9.31 16.98
C VAL A 357 5.58 -9.69 16.83
N GLU A 358 4.76 -9.57 17.88
CA GLU A 358 3.31 -9.81 17.79
C GLU A 358 2.62 -8.73 16.96
N ARG A 359 3.06 -7.44 17.07
CA ARG A 359 2.57 -6.34 16.25
C ARG A 359 2.95 -6.56 14.79
N TYR A 360 4.17 -6.97 14.49
CA TYR A 360 4.61 -7.28 13.14
C TYR A 360 3.72 -8.33 12.48
N PHE A 361 3.37 -9.39 13.20
CA PHE A 361 2.46 -10.42 12.71
C PHE A 361 1.05 -9.87 12.42
N ARG A 362 0.51 -9.02 13.32
CA ARG A 362 -0.80 -8.36 13.11
C ARG A 362 -0.77 -7.44 11.89
N ASP A 363 0.30 -6.67 11.73
CA ASP A 363 0.45 -5.71 10.65
C ASP A 363 0.52 -6.40 9.28
N VAL A 364 1.35 -7.43 9.12
CA VAL A 364 1.50 -8.12 7.82
C VAL A 364 0.29 -8.96 7.45
N ARG A 365 -0.55 -9.37 8.42
CA ARG A 365 -1.71 -10.21 8.12
C ARG A 365 -2.70 -9.54 7.18
N GLY A 366 -2.91 -8.23 7.33
CA GLY A 366 -3.78 -7.43 6.47
C GLY A 366 -3.28 -7.29 5.03
N MET A 367 -1.96 -7.37 4.82
CA MET A 367 -1.34 -7.17 3.51
C MET A 367 -1.75 -8.22 2.48
N GLY A 368 -2.02 -9.45 2.90
CA GLY A 368 -2.54 -10.52 2.04
C GLY A 368 -4.00 -10.34 1.63
N ILE A 369 -4.69 -9.32 2.16
CA ILE A 369 -6.12 -9.03 1.90
C ILE A 369 -6.25 -7.76 1.04
N GLY A 370 -5.72 -6.63 1.50
CA GLY A 370 -5.80 -5.34 0.83
C GLY A 370 -5.05 -5.31 -0.51
N GLY A 371 -5.54 -4.53 -1.48
CA GLY A 371 -4.92 -4.39 -2.80
C GLY A 371 -5.04 -5.63 -3.72
N GLY A 372 -6.00 -6.52 -3.42
CA GLY A 372 -6.23 -7.81 -4.05
C GLY A 372 -5.70 -8.96 -3.19
N THR A 373 -6.61 -9.89 -2.82
CA THR A 373 -6.27 -11.06 -1.98
C THR A 373 -5.26 -11.96 -2.68
N THR A 374 -4.57 -12.80 -1.90
CA THR A 374 -3.60 -13.78 -2.44
C THR A 374 -4.25 -14.72 -3.45
N GLU A 375 -5.55 -15.02 -3.32
CA GLU A 375 -6.33 -15.84 -4.26
C GLU A 375 -6.56 -15.08 -5.58
N ILE A 376 -6.93 -13.80 -5.52
CA ILE A 376 -7.09 -12.96 -6.71
C ILE A 376 -5.76 -12.80 -7.45
N LEU A 377 -4.64 -12.64 -6.73
CA LEU A 377 -3.32 -12.60 -7.35
C LEU A 377 -2.96 -13.92 -8.06
N ARG A 378 -3.31 -15.08 -7.47
CA ARG A 378 -3.14 -16.40 -8.12
C ARG A 378 -3.96 -16.49 -9.42
N ASN A 379 -5.20 -16.02 -9.40
CA ASN A 379 -6.03 -15.97 -10.63
C ASN A 379 -5.39 -15.08 -11.70
N MET A 380 -4.86 -13.91 -11.32
CA MET A 380 -4.16 -13.02 -12.25
C MET A 380 -2.91 -13.69 -12.84
N ILE A 381 -2.08 -14.33 -12.01
CA ILE A 381 -0.89 -15.04 -12.46
C ILE A 381 -1.26 -16.17 -13.41
N ALA A 382 -2.25 -16.98 -13.05
CA ALA A 382 -2.70 -18.09 -13.88
C ALA A 382 -3.19 -17.61 -15.26
N ALA A 383 -3.98 -16.53 -15.29
CA ALA A 383 -4.46 -15.94 -16.54
C ALA A 383 -3.30 -15.43 -17.42
N GLU A 384 -2.30 -14.80 -16.86
CA GLU A 384 -1.13 -14.29 -17.62
C GLU A 384 -0.21 -15.43 -18.09
N VAL A 385 -0.08 -16.52 -17.34
CA VAL A 385 0.76 -17.67 -17.70
C VAL A 385 0.09 -18.56 -18.75
N THR A 386 -1.22 -18.76 -18.66
CA THR A 386 -1.97 -19.67 -19.53
C THR A 386 -2.54 -18.96 -20.76
N GLY A 387 -2.66 -17.64 -20.74
CA GLY A 387 -3.39 -16.87 -21.75
C GLY A 387 -4.91 -17.03 -21.65
N VAL A 388 -5.42 -17.75 -20.64
CA VAL A 388 -6.85 -18.03 -20.47
C VAL A 388 -7.40 -17.27 -19.27
N ARG A 389 -8.37 -16.39 -19.51
CA ARG A 389 -9.12 -15.67 -18.47
C ARG A 389 -10.44 -16.38 -18.22
N THR A 390 -10.56 -17.05 -17.10
CA THR A 390 -11.83 -17.66 -16.67
C THR A 390 -12.66 -16.68 -15.86
N SER A 391 -13.93 -16.49 -16.25
CA SER A 391 -14.87 -15.71 -15.44
C SER A 391 -15.13 -16.45 -14.11
N GLN A 392 -15.03 -15.74 -12.99
CA GLN A 392 -15.46 -16.24 -11.68
C GLN A 392 -16.95 -15.96 -11.43
N ARG A 393 -17.61 -15.20 -12.32
CA ARG A 393 -19.04 -14.93 -12.27
C ARG A 393 -19.82 -16.05 -12.94
N ARG A 394 -20.93 -16.41 -12.33
CA ARG A 394 -21.94 -17.24 -13.03
C ARG A 394 -22.54 -16.40 -14.16
N CYS A 395 -22.66 -17.02 -15.35
CA CYS A 395 -23.37 -16.44 -16.48
C CYS A 395 -24.87 -16.35 -16.17
#